data_957a0baf3149a7d3094adaf23f4e76fa
#
_entry.id   957a0baf3149a7d3094adaf23f4e76fa
#
_cell.length_a   1.000
_cell.length_b   1.000
_cell.length_c   1.000
_cell.angle_alpha   90.00
_cell.angle_beta   90.00
_cell.angle_gamma   90.00
#
_symmetry.space_group_name_H-M   'P 1'
#
loop_
_entity.id
_entity.type
_entity.pdbx_description
1 polymer ?
#
loop_
_entity_poly.entity_id
_entity_poly.type
_entity_poly.pdbx_seq_one_letter_code
_entity_poly.pdbx_strand_id
1 'polypeptide(L)'
;MGLLAVVSFCLSACDRALEVQQAYDFTLETIPVQKDLRRGETAEIRCSLKRAGRFAGARYTLRYFQSEGKGMLRLDKGAVLKPNDRYPLVREEFSLYYTSQSADRQTIDVYIEDNFDKVQQPTFAFNNKKGADAE
;
A
#
# COMPACT_ATOMS: atom_id res chain seq x y z
N MET A 1 41.10 -33.59 -33.84
CA MET A 1 41.06 -33.06 -33.27
C MET A 1 40.18 -32.30 -32.81
N GLY A 2 39.77 -31.72 -32.81
CA GLY A 2 38.98 -30.90 -32.40
C GLY A 2 38.14 -31.14 -31.41
N LEU A 3 37.74 -31.04 -31.01
CA LEU A 3 36.92 -31.23 -30.21
C LEU A 3 36.70 -30.57 -29.22
N LEU A 4 36.68 -30.20 -28.72
CA LEU A 4 36.45 -29.55 -27.72
C LEU A 4 35.57 -28.65 -27.62
N ALA A 5 35.21 -28.15 -27.80
CA ALA A 5 34.42 -27.12 -27.81
C ALA A 5 33.29 -27.25 -27.07
N VAL A 6 33.04 -27.66 -26.54
CA VAL A 6 31.95 -27.82 -25.96
C VAL A 6 31.79 -27.42 -24.78
N VAL A 7 31.40 -27.26 -24.23
CA VAL A 7 31.26 -26.92 -23.10
C VAL A 7 30.86 -25.80 -22.73
N SER A 8 30.70 -25.32 -22.28
CA SER A 8 30.44 -24.20 -21.85
C SER A 8 29.19 -23.71 -21.80
N PHE A 9 28.38 -23.95 -21.85
CA PHE A 9 27.28 -23.29 -21.78
C PHE A 9 26.44 -23.60 -20.71
N CYS A 10 26.48 -24.32 -20.02
CA CYS A 10 25.63 -24.62 -19.04
C CYS A 10 25.51 -23.63 -18.04
N LEU A 11 26.35 -22.73 -17.89
CA LEU A 11 26.26 -21.91 -16.86
C LEU A 11 25.19 -21.01 -16.77
N SER A 12 24.66 -20.53 -17.72
CA SER A 12 23.70 -19.54 -17.57
C SER A 12 22.43 -19.97 -16.97
N ALA A 13 22.14 -21.14 -16.99
CA ALA A 13 20.87 -21.56 -16.50
C ALA A 13 20.75 -21.44 -15.01
N CYS A 14 21.80 -21.47 -14.30
CA CYS A 14 21.69 -21.47 -12.89
C CYS A 14 21.34 -20.15 -12.36
N ASP A 15 21.72 -19.12 -13.00
CA ASP A 15 21.49 -17.85 -12.45
C ASP A 15 20.09 -17.47 -12.41
N ARG A 16 19.29 -17.92 -13.31
CA ARG A 16 17.99 -17.50 -13.29
C ARG A 16 17.24 -18.06 -12.19
N ALA A 17 17.52 -19.21 -11.76
CA ALA A 17 16.76 -19.83 -10.71
C ALA A 17 16.88 -19.09 -9.43
N LEU A 18 17.96 -18.37 -9.23
CA LEU A 18 18.09 -17.69 -7.99
C LEU A 18 17.33 -16.42 -7.91
N GLU A 19 17.09 -15.78 -8.99
CA GLU A 19 16.44 -14.54 -8.91
C GLU A 19 15.01 -14.61 -8.71
N VAL A 20 14.40 -15.65 -9.10
CA VAL A 20 13.00 -15.72 -9.05
C VAL A 20 12.44 -15.78 -7.68
N GLN A 21 13.22 -16.15 -6.70
CA GLN A 21 12.64 -16.39 -5.46
C GLN A 21 12.71 -15.30 -4.48
N GLN A 22 13.22 -14.17 -4.83
CA GLN A 22 13.45 -13.16 -3.84
C GLN A 22 12.37 -12.13 -3.72
N ALA A 23 11.47 -12.04 -4.65
CA ALA A 23 10.41 -11.08 -4.58
C ALA A 23 9.15 -11.69 -5.12
N TYR A 24 8.05 -11.52 -4.44
CA TYR A 24 6.77 -12.02 -4.88
C TYR A 24 5.84 -10.83 -5.02
N ASP A 25 4.95 -10.91 -5.99
CA ASP A 25 3.96 -9.89 -6.17
C ASP A 25 2.98 -9.90 -5.00
N PHE A 26 2.42 -8.76 -4.73
CA PHE A 26 1.37 -8.68 -3.75
C PHE A 26 0.33 -7.70 -4.25
N THR A 27 -0.88 -7.81 -3.72
CA THR A 27 -1.96 -6.88 -4.01
C THR A 27 -2.54 -6.41 -2.70
N LEU A 28 -3.21 -5.29 -2.73
CA LEU A 28 -3.88 -4.78 -1.56
C LEU A 28 -5.36 -4.78 -1.84
N GLU A 29 -6.12 -5.52 -1.04
CA GLU A 29 -7.56 -5.50 -1.14
C GLU A 29 -8.09 -4.54 -0.12
N THR A 30 -9.03 -3.68 -0.51
CA THR A 30 -9.59 -2.72 0.42
C THR A 30 -11.11 -2.85 0.41
N ILE A 31 -11.71 -2.67 1.55
CA ILE A 31 -13.14 -2.64 1.67
C ILE A 31 -13.51 -1.19 1.94
N PRO A 32 -14.10 -0.55 0.95
CA PRO A 32 -14.41 0.87 1.09
C PRO A 32 -15.56 1.04 2.04
N VAL A 33 -15.55 2.14 2.76
CA VAL A 33 -16.53 2.35 3.71
C VAL A 33 -17.46 3.38 3.22
N GLN A 34 -17.30 4.57 3.41
CA GLN A 34 -18.23 5.56 2.93
C GLN A 34 -17.47 6.52 2.05
N LYS A 35 -18.17 7.12 1.09
CA LYS A 35 -17.52 8.02 0.17
C LYS A 35 -17.77 9.47 0.54
N ASP A 36 -18.74 9.74 1.41
CA ASP A 36 -19.08 11.10 1.80
C ASP A 36 -18.72 11.28 3.26
N LEU A 37 -17.99 12.33 3.55
CA LEU A 37 -17.58 12.62 4.92
C LEU A 37 -17.85 14.07 5.23
N ARG A 38 -18.39 14.31 6.42
CA ARG A 38 -18.46 15.66 6.94
C ARG A 38 -17.18 15.97 7.66
N ARG A 39 -16.90 17.24 7.83
CA ARG A 39 -15.74 17.63 8.63
C ARG A 39 -15.87 16.99 10.01
N GLY A 40 -14.84 16.36 10.45
CA GLY A 40 -14.79 15.69 11.75
C GLY A 40 -15.21 14.23 11.74
N GLU A 41 -15.79 13.75 10.64
CA GLU A 41 -16.14 12.34 10.56
C GLU A 41 -14.94 11.50 10.18
N THR A 42 -14.96 10.25 10.62
CA THR A 42 -13.88 9.31 10.36
C THR A 42 -14.40 8.14 9.52
N ALA A 43 -13.69 7.82 8.47
CA ALA A 43 -13.98 6.64 7.65
C ALA A 43 -12.96 5.57 7.99
N GLU A 44 -13.43 4.33 8.04
CA GLU A 44 -12.54 3.20 8.23
C GLU A 44 -12.33 2.51 6.90
N ILE A 45 -11.09 2.26 6.51
CA ILE A 45 -10.76 1.55 5.30
C ILE A 45 -10.06 0.27 5.73
N ARG A 46 -10.73 -0.86 5.54
CA ARG A 46 -10.14 -2.13 5.90
C ARG A 46 -9.28 -2.61 4.76
N CYS A 47 -8.06 -3.01 5.07
CA CYS A 47 -7.08 -3.39 4.08
C CYS A 47 -6.55 -4.78 4.35
N SER A 48 -6.31 -5.53 3.29
CA SER A 48 -5.74 -6.86 3.39
C SER A 48 -4.66 -7.00 2.35
N LEU A 49 -3.45 -7.34 2.80
CA LEU A 49 -2.33 -7.54 1.92
C LEU A 49 -2.30 -8.98 1.48
N LYS A 50 -2.39 -9.23 0.17
CA LYS A 50 -2.40 -10.57 -0.38
C LYS A 50 -1.11 -10.81 -1.12
N ARG A 51 -0.37 -11.80 -0.72
CA ARG A 51 0.93 -12.10 -1.34
C ARG A 51 0.81 -13.28 -2.26
N ALA A 52 1.51 -13.23 -3.39
CA ALA A 52 1.58 -14.37 -4.28
C ALA A 52 2.45 -15.46 -3.69
N GLY A 53 3.39 -15.12 -2.84
CA GLY A 53 4.22 -16.09 -2.16
C GLY A 53 4.75 -15.50 -0.87
N ARG A 54 5.41 -16.32 -0.07
CA ARG A 54 5.93 -15.83 1.20
C ARG A 54 7.43 -15.93 1.21
N PHE A 55 8.08 -14.81 1.36
CA PHE A 55 9.51 -14.76 1.48
C PHE A 55 9.79 -14.16 2.84
N ALA A 56 10.55 -14.85 3.65
CA ALA A 56 10.75 -14.44 5.02
C ALA A 56 11.41 -13.09 5.16
N GLY A 57 12.19 -12.67 4.19
CA GLY A 57 12.82 -11.37 4.25
C GLY A 57 11.98 -10.22 3.72
N ALA A 58 10.76 -10.48 3.29
CA ALA A 58 9.93 -9.42 2.76
C ALA A 58 9.40 -8.55 3.89
N ARG A 59 9.49 -7.24 3.71
CA ARG A 59 8.97 -6.29 4.66
C ARG A 59 8.18 -5.26 3.90
N TYR A 60 7.09 -4.82 4.50
CA TYR A 60 6.19 -3.90 3.85
C TYR A 60 6.07 -2.64 4.67
N THR A 61 6.00 -1.49 3.98
CA THR A 61 5.82 -0.20 4.63
C THR A 61 4.68 0.53 3.97
N LEU A 62 4.09 1.45 4.72
CA LEU A 62 3.00 2.27 4.26
C LEU A 62 3.43 3.73 4.31
N ARG A 63 3.06 4.47 3.28
CA ARG A 63 3.31 5.90 3.18
C ARG A 63 2.09 6.52 2.52
N TYR A 64 1.74 7.74 2.82
CA TYR A 64 0.59 8.34 2.17
C TYR A 64 0.83 9.82 1.90
N PHE A 65 0.04 10.35 0.98
CA PHE A 65 0.03 11.76 0.69
C PHE A 65 -1.41 12.26 0.66
N GLN A 66 -1.61 13.49 1.09
CA GLN A 66 -2.90 14.14 1.00
C GLN A 66 -2.88 15.00 -0.26
N SER A 67 -3.47 14.51 -1.34
CA SER A 67 -3.41 15.23 -2.60
C SER A 67 -4.50 16.27 -2.75
N GLU A 68 -5.60 16.13 -2.02
CA GLU A 68 -6.67 17.13 -2.00
C GLU A 68 -7.26 17.23 -0.62
N GLY A 69 -7.64 18.41 -0.20
CA GLY A 69 -8.33 18.59 1.07
C GLY A 69 -7.41 18.51 2.26
N LYS A 70 -7.98 18.34 3.42
CA LYS A 70 -7.24 18.23 4.67
C LYS A 70 -7.84 17.15 5.53
N GLY A 71 -7.01 16.36 6.16
CA GLY A 71 -7.46 15.31 7.05
C GLY A 71 -6.33 14.68 7.80
N MET A 72 -6.65 13.70 8.61
CA MET A 72 -5.67 12.94 9.37
C MET A 72 -5.85 11.46 9.09
N LEU A 73 -4.75 10.75 8.97
CA LEU A 73 -4.79 9.31 8.74
C LEU A 73 -4.12 8.59 9.89
N ARG A 74 -4.74 7.52 10.36
CA ARG A 74 -4.16 6.65 11.38
C ARG A 74 -4.12 5.24 10.89
N LEU A 75 -3.10 4.51 11.33
CA LEU A 75 -2.98 3.09 11.03
C LEU A 75 -3.43 2.34 12.27
N ASP A 76 -4.49 1.56 12.14
CA ASP A 76 -5.12 0.84 13.25
C ASP A 76 -5.42 1.84 14.38
N LYS A 77 -5.06 1.53 15.59
CA LYS A 77 -5.32 2.43 16.70
C LYS A 77 -4.10 3.24 17.08
N GLY A 78 -3.17 3.36 16.16
CA GLY A 78 -1.93 4.05 16.46
C GLY A 78 -2.03 5.55 16.36
N ALA A 79 -0.90 6.20 16.36
CA ALA A 79 -0.83 7.63 16.30
C ALA A 79 -1.16 8.14 14.91
N VAL A 80 -1.37 9.43 14.79
CA VAL A 80 -1.62 10.04 13.51
C VAL A 80 -0.37 9.94 12.66
N LEU A 81 -0.53 9.49 11.42
CA LEU A 81 0.59 9.35 10.50
C LEU A 81 0.95 10.71 9.91
N LYS A 82 2.20 10.88 9.59
CA LYS A 82 2.65 12.07 8.90
C LYS A 82 2.78 11.77 7.42
N PRO A 83 2.34 12.69 6.55
CA PRO A 83 2.46 12.45 5.12
C PRO A 83 3.91 12.24 4.71
N ASN A 84 4.08 11.31 3.81
CA ASN A 84 5.38 10.96 3.23
C ASN A 84 6.35 10.23 4.17
N ASP A 85 5.99 9.98 5.39
CA ASP A 85 6.81 9.15 6.27
C ASP A 85 6.44 7.69 6.07
N ARG A 86 7.41 6.81 6.24
CA ARG A 86 7.20 5.38 6.08
C ARG A 86 6.95 4.72 7.40
N TYR A 87 5.93 3.89 7.45
CA TYR A 87 5.53 3.18 8.66
C TYR A 87 5.50 1.68 8.39
N PRO A 88 6.10 0.87 9.23
CA PRO A 88 6.14 -0.57 8.97
C PRO A 88 4.76 -1.18 9.12
N LEU A 89 4.43 -2.11 8.22
CA LEU A 89 3.22 -2.89 8.35
C LEU A 89 3.60 -4.22 8.96
N VAL A 90 3.14 -4.46 10.18
CA VAL A 90 3.50 -5.68 10.88
C VAL A 90 2.44 -6.76 10.72
N ARG A 91 1.28 -6.43 10.15
CA ARG A 91 0.23 -7.41 9.94
C ARG A 91 -0.28 -7.28 8.52
N GLU A 92 -0.78 -8.37 7.98
CA GLU A 92 -1.33 -8.34 6.63
C GLU A 92 -2.72 -7.76 6.59
N GLU A 93 -3.43 -7.78 7.70
CA GLU A 93 -4.73 -7.16 7.78
C GLU A 93 -4.66 -5.98 8.71
N PHE A 94 -5.09 -4.84 8.24
CA PHE A 94 -5.01 -3.61 9.02
C PHE A 94 -6.12 -2.67 8.58
N SER A 95 -6.37 -1.65 9.36
CA SER A 95 -7.37 -0.64 9.03
C SER A 95 -6.73 0.73 9.02
N LEU A 96 -7.18 1.55 8.09
CA LEU A 96 -6.79 2.95 8.05
C LEU A 96 -8.00 3.77 8.46
N TYR A 97 -7.79 4.75 9.31
CA TYR A 97 -8.87 5.60 9.78
C TYR A 97 -8.58 7.02 9.31
N TYR A 98 -9.42 7.52 8.41
CA TYR A 98 -9.24 8.85 7.86
C TYR A 98 -10.28 9.78 8.46
N THR A 99 -9.84 10.84 9.10
CA THR A 99 -10.71 11.83 9.70
C THR A 99 -10.66 13.10 8.87
N SER A 100 -11.79 13.54 8.38
CA SER A 100 -11.87 14.74 7.57
C SER A 100 -11.69 15.99 8.41
N GLN A 101 -10.90 16.92 7.91
CA GLN A 101 -10.73 18.22 8.56
C GLN A 101 -11.12 19.36 7.63
N SER A 102 -11.89 19.08 6.62
CA SER A 102 -12.25 20.08 5.63
C SER A 102 -13.64 19.81 5.09
N ALA A 103 -14.30 20.83 4.62
CA ALA A 103 -15.58 20.67 3.95
C ALA A 103 -15.44 20.46 2.45
N ASP A 104 -14.23 20.38 1.95
CA ASP A 104 -14.01 20.19 0.53
C ASP A 104 -13.83 18.71 0.20
N ARG A 105 -13.76 18.40 -1.08
CA ARG A 105 -13.42 17.05 -1.50
C ARG A 105 -12.03 16.72 -1.01
N GLN A 106 -11.80 15.48 -0.66
CA GLN A 106 -10.53 15.05 -0.10
C GLN A 106 -10.03 13.80 -0.78
N THR A 107 -8.76 13.73 -1.01
CA THR A 107 -8.16 12.59 -1.68
C THR A 107 -6.85 12.26 -0.99
N ILE A 108 -6.64 10.98 -0.71
CA ILE A 108 -5.37 10.50 -0.20
C ILE A 108 -4.85 9.41 -1.10
N ASP A 109 -3.55 9.41 -1.32
CA ASP A 109 -2.86 8.38 -2.08
C ASP A 109 -2.04 7.56 -1.08
N VAL A 110 -2.27 6.27 -1.05
CA VAL A 110 -1.59 5.40 -0.10
C VAL A 110 -0.65 4.51 -0.88
N TYR A 111 0.58 4.39 -0.41
CA TYR A 111 1.59 3.56 -1.05
C TYR A 111 1.99 2.45 -0.10
N ILE A 112 1.83 1.21 -0.56
CA ILE A 112 2.32 0.05 0.16
C ILE A 112 3.50 -0.45 -0.64
N GLU A 113 4.67 -0.47 -0.01
CA GLU A 113 5.91 -0.80 -0.70
C GLU A 113 6.59 -1.94 0.02
N ASP A 114 7.18 -2.87 -0.72
CA ASP A 114 8.01 -3.89 -0.09
C ASP A 114 9.47 -3.47 -0.19
N ASN A 115 10.35 -4.28 0.37
CA ASN A 115 11.78 -3.95 0.33
C ASN A 115 12.47 -4.42 -0.94
N PHE A 116 11.70 -4.83 -1.95
CA PHE A 116 12.21 -5.23 -3.26
C PHE A 116 11.64 -4.34 -4.35
N ASP A 117 11.20 -3.14 -3.99
CA ASP A 117 10.73 -2.12 -4.94
C ASP A 117 9.40 -2.41 -5.61
N LYS A 118 8.60 -3.30 -5.06
CA LYS A 118 7.26 -3.51 -5.55
C LYS A 118 6.31 -2.61 -4.78
N VAL A 119 5.36 -2.01 -5.48
CA VAL A 119 4.50 -0.99 -4.91
C VAL A 119 3.05 -1.22 -5.34
N GLN A 120 2.13 -1.03 -4.42
CA GLN A 120 0.71 -0.92 -4.71
C GLN A 120 0.26 0.46 -4.22
N GLN A 121 -0.54 1.14 -5.03
CA GLN A 121 -0.91 2.50 -4.70
C GLN A 121 -2.40 2.73 -4.89
N PRO A 122 -3.22 2.44 -3.90
CA PRO A 122 -4.64 2.79 -3.96
C PRO A 122 -4.84 4.27 -3.64
N THR A 123 -5.88 4.84 -4.24
CA THR A 123 -6.26 6.21 -3.98
C THR A 123 -7.67 6.20 -3.42
N PHE A 124 -7.90 6.95 -2.36
CA PHE A 124 -9.21 7.04 -1.74
C PHE A 124 -9.69 8.48 -1.80
N ALA A 125 -10.89 8.68 -2.33
CA ALA A 125 -11.47 10.01 -2.46
C ALA A 125 -12.75 10.08 -1.66
N PHE A 126 -12.94 11.18 -0.96
CA PHE A 126 -14.13 11.40 -0.17
C PHE A 126 -14.75 12.74 -0.54
N ASN A 127 -16.05 12.75 -0.75
CA ASN A 127 -16.76 13.98 -1.03
C ASN A 127 -17.32 14.56 0.26
N ASN A 128 -17.57 15.84 0.25
CA ASN A 128 -18.19 16.44 1.41
C ASN A 128 -19.67 16.04 1.47
N LYS A 129 -20.15 15.71 2.66
CA LYS A 129 -21.51 15.29 2.84
C LYS A 129 -22.38 16.50 3.00
N LYS A 130 -22.67 17.16 1.91
CA LYS A 130 -23.32 18.45 1.98
C LYS A 130 -24.73 18.44 2.47
N GLY A 131 -25.46 17.42 2.17
CA GLY A 131 -26.83 17.38 2.60
C GLY A 131 -26.97 17.44 4.09
N ALA A 132 -26.06 16.83 4.81
CA ALA A 132 -26.12 16.87 6.25
C ALA A 132 -25.60 18.18 6.77
N ASP A 133 -24.69 18.81 6.07
CA ASP A 133 -24.15 20.06 6.53
C ASP A 133 -25.09 21.21 6.29
N ALA A 134 -25.98 21.09 5.39
CA ALA A 134 -26.88 22.16 5.07
C ALA A 134 -27.88 22.44 6.19
N GLU A 135 -27.99 21.51 7.08
CA GLU A 135 -28.87 21.76 8.17
C GLU A 135 -28.15 22.35 9.29
#